data_8676072ebfdef6ba2b456ffcd1ab8b89
#
_entry.id   8676072ebfdef6ba2b456ffcd1ab8b89
#
_cell.length_a   1.000
_cell.length_b   1.000
_cell.length_c   1.000
_cell.angle_alpha   90.00
_cell.angle_beta   90.00
_cell.angle_gamma   90.00
#
_symmetry.space_group_name_H-M   'P 1'
#
loop_
_entity.id
_entity.type
_entity.pdbx_description
1 polymer ?
#
loop_
_entity_poly.entity_id
_entity_poly.type
_entity_poly.pdbx_seq_one_letter_code
_entity_poly.pdbx_strand_id
1 'polypeptide(L)'
;MIDYLRIQKIIHWLMAIIIMLDLNIAQKFGGEMQLLDRLESRVDHATAGMIVTFLFVLRIILRYRYGSPSLPQTMPLWQTHLAKLGHFGLYFLMGLLIISGITTANFTSDPIVVFGLFNLSSEVDNLYMFELIRGIHEFATNAIIALIIIHILAAIYHHFIIKDDTSKNRSFWTLFSYGFINCIWYNNS
;
A
#
# COMPACT_ATOMS: atom_id res chain seq x y z
N MET A 1 11.77 -6.93 -25.51
CA MET A 1 11.81 -6.39 -24.14
C MET A 1 10.37 -6.17 -23.74
N ILE A 2 9.76 -7.18 -23.09
CA ILE A 2 8.37 -7.09 -22.63
C ILE A 2 8.34 -5.91 -21.66
N ASP A 3 7.41 -5.05 -21.89
CA ASP A 3 7.14 -3.82 -21.20
C ASP A 3 7.11 -4.03 -19.67
N TYR A 4 8.27 -4.15 -19.10
CA TYR A 4 8.48 -4.19 -17.65
C TYR A 4 7.69 -3.05 -16.96
N LEU A 5 7.60 -1.88 -17.59
CA LEU A 5 6.76 -0.79 -17.16
C LEU A 5 5.26 -1.14 -17.13
N ARG A 6 4.80 -2.04 -18.00
CA ARG A 6 3.40 -2.51 -17.98
C ARG A 6 3.14 -3.38 -16.76
N ILE A 7 4.04 -4.30 -16.43
CA ILE A 7 3.90 -5.18 -15.26
C ILE A 7 3.85 -4.37 -13.97
N GLN A 8 4.74 -3.39 -13.80
CA GLN A 8 4.72 -2.51 -12.64
C GLN A 8 3.41 -1.72 -12.50
N LYS A 9 2.85 -1.25 -13.62
CA LYS A 9 1.55 -0.56 -13.63
C LYS A 9 0.42 -1.49 -13.22
N ILE A 10 0.39 -2.70 -13.78
CA ILE A 10 -0.64 -3.70 -13.45
C ILE A 10 -0.60 -4.02 -11.95
N ILE A 11 0.59 -4.30 -11.41
CA ILE A 11 0.74 -4.60 -9.98
C ILE A 11 0.31 -3.41 -9.12
N HIS A 12 0.67 -2.18 -9.51
CA HIS A 12 0.26 -0.98 -8.78
C HIS A 12 -1.27 -0.85 -8.71
N TRP A 13 -1.95 -0.97 -9.86
CA TRP A 13 -3.40 -0.85 -9.90
C TRP A 13 -4.10 -2.01 -9.18
N LEU A 14 -3.59 -3.22 -9.34
CA LEU A 14 -4.12 -4.37 -8.63
C LEU A 14 -4.01 -4.18 -7.12
N MET A 15 -2.85 -3.73 -6.62
CA MET A 15 -2.67 -3.38 -5.21
C MET A 15 -3.62 -2.27 -4.78
N ALA A 16 -3.75 -1.19 -5.55
CA ALA A 16 -4.62 -0.07 -5.22
C ALA A 16 -6.07 -0.51 -5.07
N ILE A 17 -6.58 -1.33 -6.00
CA ILE A 17 -7.94 -1.87 -5.95
C ILE A 17 -8.13 -2.74 -4.70
N ILE A 18 -7.21 -3.69 -4.44
CA ILE A 18 -7.34 -4.60 -3.30
C ILE A 18 -7.26 -3.81 -1.99
N ILE A 19 -6.34 -2.84 -1.85
CA ILE A 19 -6.24 -1.99 -0.67
C ILE A 19 -7.53 -1.21 -0.44
N MET A 20 -8.14 -0.64 -1.48
CA MET A 20 -9.40 0.11 -1.33
C MET A 20 -10.55 -0.80 -0.89
N LEU A 21 -10.62 -2.03 -1.39
CA LEU A 21 -11.61 -3.02 -0.96
C LEU A 21 -11.36 -3.44 0.48
N ASP A 22 -10.11 -3.71 0.84
CA ASP A 22 -9.71 -4.13 2.18
C ASP A 22 -9.94 -3.06 3.24
N LEU A 23 -9.69 -1.79 2.93
CA LEU A 23 -10.04 -0.67 3.81
C LEU A 23 -11.55 -0.60 4.10
N ASN A 24 -12.41 -0.95 3.12
CA ASN A 24 -13.86 -1.03 3.35
C ASN A 24 -14.23 -2.20 4.28
N ILE A 25 -13.54 -3.33 4.18
CA ILE A 25 -13.72 -4.46 5.09
C ILE A 25 -13.27 -4.06 6.51
N ALA A 26 -12.10 -3.46 6.64
CA ALA A 26 -11.53 -3.05 7.92
C ALA A 26 -12.39 -2.03 8.69
N GLN A 27 -13.06 -1.11 7.99
CA GLN A 27 -13.94 -0.12 8.63
C GLN A 27 -15.15 -0.75 9.32
N LYS A 28 -15.58 -1.95 8.90
CA LYS A 28 -16.68 -2.67 9.53
C LYS A 28 -16.37 -3.10 10.96
N PHE A 29 -15.09 -3.26 11.32
CA PHE A 29 -14.68 -3.67 12.67
C PHE A 29 -15.01 -2.66 13.78
N GLY A 30 -15.19 -1.38 13.44
CA GLY A 30 -15.54 -0.30 14.37
C GLY A 30 -17.04 -0.20 14.71
N GLY A 31 -17.91 -0.93 13.99
CA GLY A 31 -19.35 -0.91 14.17
C GLY A 31 -19.86 -1.99 15.12
N GLU A 32 -21.17 -1.89 15.45
CA GLU A 32 -21.88 -2.99 16.14
C GLU A 32 -22.05 -4.16 15.16
N MET A 33 -21.31 -5.23 15.42
CA MET A 33 -21.24 -6.42 14.58
C MET A 33 -21.39 -7.66 15.44
N GLN A 34 -22.15 -8.66 14.93
CA GLN A 34 -22.22 -9.94 15.61
C GLN A 34 -20.85 -10.63 15.60
N LEU A 35 -20.58 -11.46 16.59
CA LEU A 35 -19.27 -12.10 16.77
C LEU A 35 -18.85 -12.90 15.53
N LEU A 36 -19.75 -13.67 14.95
CA LEU A 36 -19.47 -14.49 13.77
C LEU A 36 -19.08 -13.64 12.55
N ASP A 37 -19.83 -12.57 12.26
CA ASP A 37 -19.57 -11.65 11.16
C ASP A 37 -18.21 -10.95 11.35
N ARG A 38 -17.86 -10.65 12.62
CA ARG A 38 -16.57 -10.04 12.96
C ARG A 38 -15.40 -10.99 12.70
N LEU A 39 -15.55 -12.27 13.06
CA LEU A 39 -14.52 -13.29 12.81
C LEU A 39 -14.33 -13.51 11.30
N GLU A 40 -15.41 -13.62 10.54
CA GLU A 40 -15.37 -13.75 9.09
C GLU A 40 -14.69 -12.54 8.44
N SER A 41 -15.07 -11.32 8.83
CA SER A 41 -14.46 -10.09 8.31
C SER A 41 -12.97 -9.98 8.66
N ARG A 42 -12.51 -10.51 9.80
CA ARG A 42 -11.07 -10.59 10.15
C ARG A 42 -10.32 -11.52 9.21
N VAL A 43 -10.90 -12.67 8.86
CA VAL A 43 -10.32 -13.63 7.91
C VAL A 43 -10.24 -13.02 6.51
N ASP A 44 -11.30 -12.32 6.08
CA ASP A 44 -11.33 -11.63 4.77
C ASP A 44 -10.25 -10.55 4.69
N HIS A 45 -10.15 -9.71 5.73
CA HIS A 45 -9.12 -8.69 5.83
C HIS A 45 -7.71 -9.29 5.83
N ALA A 46 -7.47 -10.33 6.62
CA ALA A 46 -6.17 -11.00 6.66
C ALA A 46 -5.81 -11.64 5.31
N THR A 47 -6.81 -12.22 4.62
CA THR A 47 -6.62 -12.83 3.30
C THR A 47 -6.27 -11.77 2.24
N ALA A 48 -7.00 -10.65 2.22
CA ALA A 48 -6.68 -9.51 1.35
C ALA A 48 -5.29 -8.94 1.66
N GLY A 49 -4.97 -8.76 2.95
CA GLY A 49 -3.66 -8.32 3.43
C GLY A 49 -2.51 -9.23 2.99
N MET A 50 -2.70 -10.55 2.98
CA MET A 50 -1.69 -11.49 2.47
C MET A 50 -1.47 -11.35 0.96
N ILE A 51 -2.53 -11.13 0.18
CA ILE A 51 -2.41 -10.86 -1.27
C ILE A 51 -1.65 -9.56 -1.50
N VAL A 52 -1.99 -8.49 -0.76
CA VAL A 52 -1.28 -7.21 -0.82
C VAL A 52 0.19 -7.38 -0.43
N THR A 53 0.48 -8.16 0.60
CA THR A 53 1.85 -8.47 1.02
C THR A 53 2.67 -9.10 -0.10
N PHE A 54 2.13 -10.11 -0.76
CA PHE A 54 2.79 -10.76 -1.90
C PHE A 54 3.05 -9.76 -3.04
N LEU A 55 2.05 -8.97 -3.42
CA LEU A 55 2.18 -7.96 -4.48
C LEU A 55 3.17 -6.85 -4.10
N PHE A 56 3.21 -6.45 -2.84
CA PHE A 56 4.13 -5.45 -2.32
C PHE A 56 5.58 -5.94 -2.39
N VAL A 57 5.85 -7.17 -1.96
CA VAL A 57 7.19 -7.77 -2.06
C VAL A 57 7.61 -7.90 -3.53
N LEU A 58 6.71 -8.39 -4.40
CA LEU A 58 6.96 -8.48 -5.84
C LEU A 58 7.27 -7.09 -6.42
N ARG A 59 6.53 -6.07 -6.03
CA ARG A 59 6.76 -4.68 -6.47
C ARG A 59 8.14 -4.16 -6.03
N ILE A 60 8.57 -4.44 -4.80
CA ILE A 60 9.90 -4.07 -4.31
C ILE A 60 10.99 -4.77 -5.12
N ILE A 61 10.86 -6.09 -5.34
CA ILE A 61 11.82 -6.88 -6.13
C ILE A 61 11.95 -6.34 -7.55
N LEU A 62 10.81 -6.10 -8.21
CA LEU A 62 10.80 -5.57 -9.57
C LEU A 62 11.43 -4.18 -9.63
N ARG A 63 11.16 -3.34 -8.65
CA ARG A 63 11.76 -2.01 -8.53
C ARG A 63 13.28 -2.07 -8.36
N TYR A 64 13.75 -2.97 -7.48
CA TYR A 64 15.17 -3.15 -7.25
C TYR A 64 15.90 -3.68 -8.50
N ARG A 65 15.28 -4.64 -9.20
CA ARG A 65 15.88 -5.27 -10.39
C ARG A 65 15.95 -4.37 -11.62
N TYR A 66 14.94 -3.54 -11.81
CA TYR A 66 14.74 -2.84 -13.08
C TYR A 66 14.68 -1.31 -12.95
N GLY A 67 14.81 -0.81 -11.74
CA GLY A 67 14.80 0.62 -11.47
C GLY A 67 13.44 1.28 -11.63
N SER A 68 13.45 2.55 -11.86
CA SER A 68 12.27 3.38 -11.99
C SER A 68 12.45 4.44 -13.09
N PRO A 69 11.37 4.86 -13.79
CA PRO A 69 11.47 5.95 -14.75
C PRO A 69 11.89 7.26 -14.08
N SER A 70 12.65 8.09 -14.79
CA SER A 70 13.08 9.40 -14.31
C SER A 70 11.91 10.38 -14.16
N LEU A 71 11.92 11.24 -13.15
CA LEU A 71 10.99 12.38 -13.04
C LEU A 71 11.26 13.36 -14.20
N PRO A 72 10.23 14.11 -14.63
CA PRO A 72 10.42 15.15 -15.64
C PRO A 72 11.49 16.15 -15.17
N GLN A 73 12.45 16.46 -16.05
CA GLN A 73 13.52 17.45 -15.73
C GLN A 73 12.97 18.86 -15.53
N THR A 74 11.77 19.14 -16.01
CA THR A 74 11.04 20.40 -15.83
C THR A 74 10.40 20.55 -14.47
N MET A 75 10.38 19.50 -13.64
CA MET A 75 9.74 19.53 -12.32
C MET A 75 10.58 20.34 -11.33
N PRO A 76 9.99 21.34 -10.62
CA PRO A 76 10.68 22.09 -9.59
C PRO A 76 11.25 21.19 -8.48
N LEU A 77 12.39 21.54 -7.91
CA LEU A 77 13.08 20.74 -6.89
C LEU A 77 12.20 20.42 -5.67
N TRP A 78 11.40 21.37 -5.21
CA TRP A 78 10.52 21.16 -4.06
C TRP A 78 9.43 20.11 -4.35
N GLN A 79 8.86 20.08 -5.55
CA GLN A 79 7.90 19.04 -5.97
C GLN A 79 8.58 17.67 -6.06
N THR A 80 9.81 17.64 -6.58
CA THR A 80 10.63 16.43 -6.61
C THR A 80 10.85 15.87 -5.20
N HIS A 81 11.19 16.72 -4.22
CA HIS A 81 11.37 16.29 -2.84
C HIS A 81 10.06 15.80 -2.20
N LEU A 82 8.95 16.52 -2.41
CA LEU A 82 7.63 16.08 -1.91
C LEU A 82 7.19 14.74 -2.51
N ALA A 83 7.39 14.57 -3.81
CA ALA A 83 7.10 13.30 -4.48
C ALA A 83 7.93 12.16 -3.86
N LYS A 84 9.23 12.42 -3.64
CA LYS A 84 10.12 11.48 -2.98
C LYS A 84 9.65 11.10 -1.57
N LEU A 85 9.35 12.07 -0.75
CA LEU A 85 8.89 11.87 0.63
C LEU A 85 7.55 11.14 0.67
N GLY A 86 6.59 11.51 -0.18
CA GLY A 86 5.29 10.86 -0.26
C GLY A 86 5.41 9.36 -0.61
N HIS A 87 6.27 9.04 -1.58
CA HIS A 87 6.48 7.64 -1.95
C HIS A 87 7.20 6.85 -0.85
N PHE A 88 8.23 7.42 -0.23
CA PHE A 88 8.88 6.80 0.91
C PHE A 88 7.88 6.51 2.02
N GLY A 89 7.03 7.50 2.35
CA GLY A 89 5.97 7.36 3.35
C GLY A 89 4.99 6.23 3.02
N LEU A 90 4.54 6.11 1.76
CA LEU A 90 3.65 5.03 1.32
C LEU A 90 4.31 3.65 1.47
N TYR A 91 5.58 3.50 1.07
CA TYR A 91 6.30 2.22 1.24
C TYR A 91 6.53 1.90 2.72
N PHE A 92 6.90 2.89 3.52
CA PHE A 92 7.12 2.73 4.95
C PHE A 92 5.84 2.31 5.67
N LEU A 93 4.75 3.04 5.45
CA LEU A 93 3.46 2.75 6.08
C LEU A 93 2.90 1.40 5.61
N MET A 94 3.07 1.05 4.34
CA MET A 94 2.68 -0.27 3.85
C MET A 94 3.45 -1.39 4.55
N GLY A 95 4.77 -1.26 4.70
CA GLY A 95 5.59 -2.21 5.45
C GLY A 95 5.18 -2.30 6.93
N LEU A 96 4.89 -1.16 7.55
CA LEU A 96 4.42 -1.09 8.94
C LEU A 96 3.06 -1.78 9.11
N LEU A 97 2.11 -1.57 8.19
CA LEU A 97 0.80 -2.23 8.17
C LEU A 97 0.92 -3.75 8.05
N ILE A 98 1.76 -4.23 7.14
CA ILE A 98 2.00 -5.66 6.95
C ILE A 98 2.56 -6.28 8.23
N ILE A 99 3.62 -5.70 8.79
CA ILE A 99 4.28 -6.22 9.99
C ILE A 99 3.32 -6.18 11.18
N SER A 100 2.68 -5.05 11.43
CA SER A 100 1.76 -4.90 12.56
C SER A 100 0.52 -5.78 12.43
N GLY A 101 -0.03 -5.94 11.21
CA GLY A 101 -1.19 -6.80 10.96
C GLY A 101 -0.89 -8.27 11.25
N ILE A 102 0.20 -8.81 10.71
CA ILE A 102 0.65 -10.19 10.98
C ILE A 102 0.94 -10.38 12.47
N THR A 103 1.62 -9.40 13.10
CA THR A 103 1.95 -9.47 14.53
C THR A 103 0.69 -9.42 15.40
N THR A 104 -0.30 -8.58 15.06
CA THR A 104 -1.59 -8.54 15.78
C THR A 104 -2.30 -9.89 15.70
N ALA A 105 -2.32 -10.51 14.51
CA ALA A 105 -2.92 -11.84 14.34
C ALA A 105 -2.25 -12.91 15.22
N ASN A 106 -0.95 -12.81 15.47
CA ASN A 106 -0.23 -13.75 16.33
C ASN A 106 -0.55 -13.63 17.83
N PHE A 107 -1.15 -12.53 18.27
CA PHE A 107 -1.51 -12.33 19.68
C PHE A 107 -2.99 -12.53 19.97
N THR A 108 -3.74 -13.20 19.11
CA THR A 108 -5.13 -13.60 19.33
C THR A 108 -5.27 -15.11 19.26
N SER A 109 -6.12 -15.65 20.14
CA SER A 109 -6.53 -17.07 20.11
C SER A 109 -7.64 -17.35 19.09
N ASP A 110 -8.34 -16.31 18.61
CA ASP A 110 -9.35 -16.46 17.56
C ASP A 110 -8.70 -16.96 16.27
N PRO A 111 -9.18 -18.06 15.64
CA PRO A 111 -8.56 -18.62 14.45
C PRO A 111 -8.68 -17.65 13.27
N ILE A 112 -7.53 -17.29 12.67
CA ILE A 112 -7.45 -16.46 11.46
C ILE A 112 -6.84 -17.31 10.37
N VAL A 113 -7.69 -18.11 9.69
CA VAL A 113 -7.25 -19.05 8.65
C VAL A 113 -7.34 -18.40 7.28
N VAL A 114 -6.21 -17.98 6.73
CA VAL A 114 -6.13 -17.36 5.40
C VAL A 114 -6.08 -18.43 4.31
N PHE A 115 -6.81 -18.21 3.22
CA PHE A 115 -6.98 -19.15 2.09
C PHE A 115 -7.49 -20.56 2.51
N GLY A 116 -8.03 -20.72 3.72
CA GLY A 116 -8.37 -22.02 4.26
C GLY A 116 -7.18 -22.97 4.53
N LEU A 117 -5.94 -22.46 4.49
CA LEU A 117 -4.70 -23.24 4.56
C LEU A 117 -3.78 -22.86 5.70
N PHE A 118 -3.65 -21.57 5.99
CA PHE A 118 -2.66 -21.05 6.92
C PHE A 118 -3.34 -20.34 8.08
N ASN A 119 -3.16 -20.81 9.30
CA ASN A 119 -3.60 -20.12 10.50
C ASN A 119 -2.53 -19.09 10.92
N LEU A 120 -2.89 -17.81 10.97
CA LEU A 120 -2.01 -16.72 11.42
C LEU A 120 -2.08 -16.49 12.93
N SER A 121 -3.13 -16.98 13.61
CA SER A 121 -3.25 -16.86 15.06
C SER A 121 -2.34 -17.86 15.77
N SER A 122 -1.92 -17.53 16.98
CA SER A 122 -1.19 -18.44 17.85
C SER A 122 -2.05 -18.84 19.06
N GLU A 123 -1.63 -19.90 19.79
CA GLU A 123 -2.27 -20.30 21.04
C GLU A 123 -1.97 -19.35 22.20
N VAL A 124 -1.06 -18.39 21.98
CA VAL A 124 -0.65 -17.40 23.00
C VAL A 124 -1.57 -16.21 22.94
N ASP A 125 -2.54 -16.16 23.85
CA ASP A 125 -3.39 -14.99 24.03
C ASP A 125 -2.68 -13.98 24.96
N ASN A 126 -2.28 -12.84 24.37
CA ASN A 126 -1.68 -11.74 25.10
C ASN A 126 -2.41 -10.44 24.75
N LEU A 127 -3.44 -10.15 25.54
CA LEU A 127 -4.31 -8.99 25.30
C LEU A 127 -3.54 -7.66 25.29
N TYR A 128 -2.52 -7.49 26.15
CA TYR A 128 -1.72 -6.27 26.18
C TYR A 128 -0.96 -6.05 24.87
N MET A 129 -0.28 -7.09 24.38
CA MET A 129 0.45 -7.01 23.12
C MET A 129 -0.49 -6.86 21.93
N PHE A 130 -1.62 -7.57 21.95
CA PHE A 130 -2.67 -7.43 20.94
C PHE A 130 -3.13 -5.97 20.81
N GLU A 131 -3.55 -5.34 21.91
CA GLU A 131 -4.05 -3.97 21.91
C GLU A 131 -2.97 -2.95 21.52
N LEU A 132 -1.73 -3.14 21.99
CA LEU A 132 -0.60 -2.27 21.64
C LEU A 132 -0.31 -2.29 20.13
N ILE A 133 -0.16 -3.48 19.56
CA ILE A 133 0.19 -3.63 18.13
C ILE A 133 -0.99 -3.24 17.24
N ARG A 134 -2.21 -3.56 17.66
CA ARG A 134 -3.43 -3.11 17.01
C ARG A 134 -3.51 -1.58 16.96
N GLY A 135 -3.19 -0.90 18.05
CA GLY A 135 -3.15 0.57 18.08
C GLY A 135 -2.14 1.15 17.05
N ILE A 136 -0.97 0.53 16.92
CA ILE A 136 0.01 0.89 15.88
C ILE A 136 -0.55 0.66 14.47
N HIS A 137 -1.24 -0.45 14.26
CA HIS A 137 -1.85 -0.78 12.97
C HIS A 137 -2.96 0.22 12.59
N GLU A 138 -3.83 0.57 13.54
CA GLU A 138 -4.89 1.56 13.35
C GLU A 138 -4.33 2.96 13.06
N PHE A 139 -3.28 3.38 13.78
CA PHE A 139 -2.58 4.63 13.49
C PHE A 139 -1.99 4.64 12.09
N ALA A 140 -1.29 3.57 11.71
CA ALA A 140 -0.70 3.43 10.38
C ALA A 140 -1.78 3.41 9.27
N THR A 141 -2.96 2.81 9.54
CA THR A 141 -4.11 2.82 8.64
C THR A 141 -4.63 4.23 8.39
N ASN A 142 -4.81 5.02 9.43
CA ASN A 142 -5.24 6.42 9.29
C ASN A 142 -4.19 7.25 8.54
N ALA A 143 -2.91 7.05 8.84
CA ALA A 143 -1.81 7.75 8.18
C ALA A 143 -1.72 7.40 6.68
N ILE A 144 -1.87 6.11 6.32
CA ILE A 144 -1.79 5.71 4.90
C ILE A 144 -3.01 6.19 4.12
N ILE A 145 -4.22 6.22 4.70
CA ILE A 145 -5.42 6.78 4.09
C ILE A 145 -5.18 8.26 3.74
N ALA A 146 -4.70 9.06 4.70
CA ALA A 146 -4.41 10.46 4.46
C ALA A 146 -3.36 10.63 3.35
N LEU A 147 -2.30 9.81 3.36
CA LEU A 147 -1.25 9.88 2.36
C LEU A 147 -1.72 9.41 0.97
N ILE A 148 -2.62 8.42 0.88
CA ILE A 148 -3.25 8.00 -0.38
C ILE A 148 -4.10 9.14 -0.96
N ILE A 149 -4.88 9.83 -0.14
CA ILE A 149 -5.68 10.98 -0.58
C ILE A 149 -4.76 12.06 -1.16
N ILE A 150 -3.71 12.44 -0.43
CA ILE A 150 -2.71 13.42 -0.91
C ILE A 150 -2.07 12.95 -2.22
N HIS A 151 -1.71 11.68 -2.32
CA HIS A 151 -1.11 11.08 -3.51
C HIS A 151 -2.05 11.17 -4.72
N ILE A 152 -3.33 10.86 -4.55
CA ILE A 152 -4.34 10.96 -5.61
C ILE A 152 -4.54 12.42 -6.03
N LEU A 153 -4.67 13.34 -5.08
CA LEU A 153 -4.82 14.76 -5.36
C LEU A 153 -3.60 15.35 -6.09
N ALA A 154 -2.39 14.96 -5.68
CA ALA A 154 -1.17 15.36 -6.36
C ALA A 154 -1.13 14.83 -7.82
N ALA A 155 -1.53 13.59 -8.06
CA ALA A 155 -1.59 13.02 -9.40
C ALA A 155 -2.62 13.74 -10.29
N ILE A 156 -3.79 14.08 -9.75
CA ILE A 156 -4.83 14.87 -10.44
C ILE A 156 -4.30 16.28 -10.76
N TYR A 157 -3.65 16.94 -9.79
CA TYR A 157 -3.05 18.26 -9.98
C TYR A 157 -2.02 18.27 -11.11
N HIS A 158 -1.10 17.31 -11.11
CA HIS A 158 -0.09 17.19 -12.18
C HIS A 158 -0.73 16.92 -13.54
N HIS A 159 -1.79 16.11 -13.59
CA HIS A 159 -2.45 15.75 -14.85
C HIS A 159 -3.22 16.91 -15.46
N PHE A 160 -4.03 17.63 -14.66
CA PHE A 160 -4.97 18.62 -15.18
C PHE A 160 -4.44 20.06 -15.19
N ILE A 161 -3.55 20.41 -14.24
CA ILE A 161 -3.11 21.80 -14.05
C ILE A 161 -1.75 22.04 -14.66
N ILE A 162 -0.75 21.19 -14.40
CA ILE A 162 0.61 21.40 -14.91
C ILE A 162 0.69 21.11 -16.41
N LYS A 163 -0.15 20.18 -16.94
CA LYS A 163 -0.23 19.80 -18.35
C LYS A 163 1.16 19.67 -19.00
N ASP A 164 2.11 19.10 -18.27
CA ASP A 164 3.47 18.93 -18.78
C ASP A 164 3.44 18.23 -20.13
N ASP A 165 4.32 18.65 -21.06
CA ASP A 165 4.45 18.06 -22.40
C ASP A 165 4.73 16.55 -22.38
N THR A 166 5.08 16.02 -21.24
CA THR A 166 5.08 14.59 -20.93
C THR A 166 3.69 13.95 -21.05
N SER A 167 2.59 14.71 -20.99
CA SER A 167 1.23 14.20 -21.13
C SER A 167 0.79 13.99 -22.58
N LYS A 168 1.39 14.69 -23.55
CA LYS A 168 0.99 14.60 -24.97
C LYS A 168 1.19 13.21 -25.59
N ASN A 169 2.09 12.40 -25.05
CA ASN A 169 2.37 11.04 -25.53
C ASN A 169 2.07 9.92 -24.51
N ARG A 170 1.43 10.22 -23.38
CA ARG A 170 1.22 9.25 -22.32
C ARG A 170 -0.23 9.27 -21.84
N SER A 171 -0.90 8.12 -21.93
CA SER A 171 -2.21 7.88 -21.38
C SER A 171 -2.29 8.33 -19.90
N PHE A 172 -3.45 8.84 -19.45
CA PHE A 172 -3.80 9.13 -18.05
C PHE A 172 -3.26 8.07 -17.06
N TRP A 173 -3.37 6.81 -17.44
CA TRP A 173 -2.85 5.65 -16.69
C TRP A 173 -1.32 5.65 -16.50
N THR A 174 -0.59 6.34 -17.37
CA THR A 174 0.87 6.42 -17.29
C THR A 174 1.32 7.40 -16.23
N LEU A 175 0.63 8.51 -16.04
CA LEU A 175 0.98 9.56 -15.08
C LEU A 175 0.76 9.08 -13.62
N PHE A 176 -0.33 8.37 -13.37
CA PHE A 176 -0.58 7.76 -12.05
C PHE A 176 0.51 6.78 -11.63
N SER A 177 1.14 6.11 -12.58
CA SER A 177 2.25 5.19 -12.29
C SER A 177 3.64 5.85 -12.30
N TYR A 178 3.83 7.00 -12.96
CA TYR A 178 5.13 7.69 -13.03
C TYR A 178 5.50 8.47 -11.77
N GLY A 179 4.55 9.10 -11.10
CA GLY A 179 4.79 9.79 -9.83
C GLY A 179 5.39 8.88 -8.76
N PHE A 180 5.21 7.58 -8.91
CA PHE A 180 5.52 6.57 -7.89
C PHE A 180 6.97 6.05 -7.91
N ILE A 181 7.77 6.34 -8.93
CA ILE A 181 8.89 5.42 -9.21
C ILE A 181 10.29 5.97 -8.92
N ASN A 182 10.50 7.28 -8.72
CA ASN A 182 11.84 7.88 -8.74
C ASN A 182 12.50 8.20 -7.41
N CYS A 183 12.00 7.67 -6.28
CA CYS A 183 12.35 8.28 -5.01
C CYS A 183 13.62 7.81 -4.29
N ILE A 184 14.19 6.65 -4.55
CA ILE A 184 15.19 6.10 -3.61
C ILE A 184 16.61 5.93 -4.16
N TRP A 185 16.84 5.87 -5.47
CA TRP A 185 18.15 5.47 -6.02
C TRP A 185 18.70 6.37 -7.13
N TYR A 186 18.76 7.67 -6.94
CA TYR A 186 19.64 8.49 -7.77
C TYR A 186 20.68 9.21 -6.91
N ASN A 187 21.66 8.45 -6.44
CA ASN A 187 22.97 8.91 -6.03
C ASN A 187 23.96 7.80 -6.38
N ASN A 188 24.52 7.86 -7.58
CA ASN A 188 25.86 7.35 -7.93
C ASN A 188 25.96 7.23 -9.46
N SER A 189 26.34 8.29 -10.09
CA SER A 189 27.30 8.33 -11.21
C SER A 189 27.66 9.78 -11.48
#